data_b906ee017b5e158242fe54d40ad154a0
#
_entry.id   b906ee017b5e158242fe54d40ad154a0
#
_cell.length_a   1.000
_cell.length_b   1.000
_cell.length_c   1.000
_cell.angle_alpha   90.00
_cell.angle_beta   90.00
_cell.angle_gamma   90.00
#
_symmetry.space_group_name_H-M   'P 1'
#
loop_
_entity.id
_entity.type
_entity.pdbx_description
1 polymer ?
#
loop_
_entity_poly.entity_id
_entity_poly.type
_entity_poly.pdbx_seq_one_letter_code
_entity_poly.pdbx_strand_id
1 'polypeptide(L)'
;MASATLTRRWVLAGLGAGFAAPSLAVAQTATTADLVAKAKLTGTSGFCVADVATGQILDSFQPSAPVPPASVIKAITTLYALDHLGPNHQFTTQVLATQPINAGTLAGDLILSGGGDPTLDTDSLGEMVAALARAGLQKVTGRFLVYADALPAVGRISDDIPVEAGYDPGVSGLSLNNNRVNLEWTKGGATAQMTAPGLQYLPVVQGIKINVVDRDTPVFTYSDQGAERWTVSRAALAKEGSRWLPVRHVAPYVAEVFATLCAMQGISLPPPLMISVLPPATPLITWPSANLSTILLEMLKYSTNVTAETVGLAASGARSLPASAAAMQDWAAEVLGLSATLVDHSGLGATSRVTAEGMVRAIMAGEKRASGAGLRALLKEISLKDEKGSPQIGGPVKIHAKSGTLNFVSGLAGFMTLPSGRDLAFAIFSADPARREAVPIEQRERPPGQKAWVARARVLQNGLLRHWASLA
;
A
#
# COMPACT_ATOMS: atom_id res chain seq x y z
N MET A 1 83.89 -8.55 60.40
CA MET A 1 84.09 -10.01 60.23
C MET A 1 82.83 -10.70 60.46
N ALA A 2 82.24 -11.27 59.44
CA ALA A 2 81.40 -12.46 59.38
C ALA A 2 80.74 -12.54 58.04
N SER A 3 81.27 -13.44 57.23
CA SER A 3 80.81 -13.79 55.87
C SER A 3 79.51 -14.64 56.07
N ALA A 4 78.42 -14.27 55.39
CA ALA A 4 77.20 -15.06 55.29
C ALA A 4 77.06 -15.59 53.85
N THR A 5 77.29 -16.86 53.68
CA THR A 5 77.12 -17.65 52.47
C THR A 5 75.65 -17.76 52.07
N LEU A 6 75.27 -17.26 50.93
CA LEU A 6 73.98 -17.47 50.33
C LEU A 6 73.89 -18.86 49.71
N THR A 7 73.02 -19.65 50.21
CA THR A 7 72.73 -21.01 49.74
C THR A 7 71.85 -21.02 48.51
N ARG A 8 72.21 -21.89 47.53
CA ARG A 8 71.63 -22.11 46.18
C ARG A 8 70.20 -22.61 46.12
N ARG A 9 69.34 -22.30 47.08
CA ARG A 9 68.00 -22.91 47.16
C ARG A 9 66.82 -22.00 46.85
N TRP A 10 67.04 -20.77 46.41
CA TRP A 10 65.94 -19.78 46.12
C TRP A 10 65.81 -19.35 44.68
N VAL A 11 66.40 -20.02 43.67
CA VAL A 11 66.37 -19.66 42.27
C VAL A 11 65.41 -20.45 41.42
N LEU A 12 64.61 -21.38 41.93
CA LEU A 12 63.69 -22.24 41.17
C LEU A 12 62.25 -22.12 41.53
N ALA A 13 61.77 -21.02 42.15
CA ALA A 13 60.38 -20.77 42.47
C ALA A 13 59.75 -19.57 41.77
N GLY A 14 60.33 -19.12 40.64
CA GLY A 14 59.90 -17.86 39.99
C GLY A 14 59.61 -17.95 38.49
N LEU A 15 59.33 -19.10 37.88
CA LEU A 15 59.05 -19.24 36.45
C LEU A 15 57.80 -20.13 36.17
N GLY A 16 56.65 -19.73 36.73
CA GLY A 16 55.38 -20.38 36.53
C GLY A 16 54.24 -19.39 36.38
N ALA A 17 54.47 -18.15 35.92
CA ALA A 17 53.43 -17.25 35.49
C ALA A 17 53.08 -17.58 34.04
N GLY A 18 52.18 -18.56 33.84
CA GLY A 18 51.58 -18.81 32.54
C GLY A 18 50.90 -17.56 32.03
N PHE A 19 51.37 -17.07 30.90
CA PHE A 19 50.61 -16.10 30.10
C PHE A 19 49.28 -16.76 29.66
N ALA A 20 48.20 -16.55 30.43
CA ALA A 20 46.87 -16.72 29.93
C ALA A 20 46.65 -15.61 28.89
N ALA A 21 46.89 -15.92 27.62
CA ALA A 21 46.43 -15.10 26.55
C ALA A 21 44.90 -14.94 26.70
N PRO A 22 44.33 -13.72 26.70
CA PRO A 22 42.92 -13.56 26.67
C PRO A 22 42.42 -14.23 25.38
N SER A 23 41.68 -15.34 25.52
CA SER A 23 40.91 -15.88 24.42
C SER A 23 39.98 -14.77 24.00
N LEU A 24 40.27 -14.14 22.88
CA LEU A 24 39.31 -13.31 22.15
C LEU A 24 38.12 -14.24 21.88
N ALA A 25 37.09 -14.13 22.70
CA ALA A 25 35.80 -14.72 22.40
C ALA A 25 35.36 -14.05 21.09
N VAL A 26 35.61 -14.70 19.96
CA VAL A 26 34.99 -14.37 18.71
C VAL A 26 33.49 -14.44 18.98
N ALA A 27 32.84 -13.29 19.05
CA ALA A 27 31.41 -13.25 19.21
C ALA A 27 30.81 -14.07 18.05
N GLN A 28 30.33 -15.26 18.40
CA GLN A 28 29.73 -16.18 17.44
C GLN A 28 28.52 -15.48 16.85
N THR A 29 28.60 -15.08 15.59
CA THR A 29 27.48 -14.45 14.88
C THR A 29 26.32 -15.40 14.95
N ALA A 30 25.18 -14.94 15.52
CA ALA A 30 23.98 -15.74 15.66
C ALA A 30 23.58 -16.30 14.28
N THR A 31 23.37 -17.62 14.22
CA THR A 31 22.89 -18.24 12.99
C THR A 31 21.48 -17.77 12.67
N THR A 32 21.05 -17.89 11.42
CA THR A 32 19.66 -17.55 11.03
C THR A 32 18.64 -18.42 11.74
N ALA A 33 18.97 -19.67 12.07
CA ALA A 33 18.15 -20.54 12.92
C ALA A 33 17.98 -19.97 14.34
N ASP A 34 19.01 -19.40 14.94
CA ASP A 34 18.94 -18.74 16.25
C ASP A 34 18.05 -17.50 16.21
N LEU A 35 18.11 -16.72 15.11
CA LEU A 35 17.25 -15.56 14.89
C LEU A 35 15.77 -15.96 14.82
N VAL A 36 15.45 -17.03 14.10
CA VAL A 36 14.08 -17.58 14.03
C VAL A 36 13.61 -18.05 15.40
N ALA A 37 14.41 -18.83 16.12
CA ALA A 37 14.07 -19.33 17.45
C ALA A 37 13.86 -18.18 18.45
N LYS A 38 14.73 -17.15 18.42
CA LYS A 38 14.65 -15.97 19.29
C LYS A 38 13.41 -15.11 19.00
N ALA A 39 12.92 -15.09 17.78
CA ALA A 39 11.73 -14.31 17.41
C ALA A 39 10.44 -14.83 18.06
N LYS A 40 10.40 -16.12 18.44
CA LYS A 40 9.23 -16.76 19.09
C LYS A 40 7.91 -16.45 18.39
N LEU A 41 7.91 -16.51 17.05
CA LEU A 41 6.72 -16.30 16.24
C LEU A 41 5.90 -17.58 16.19
N THR A 42 4.59 -17.45 16.33
CA THR A 42 3.63 -18.51 15.99
C THR A 42 3.36 -18.46 14.48
N GLY A 43 2.93 -19.59 13.92
CA GLY A 43 2.70 -19.71 12.48
C GLY A 43 3.96 -20.06 11.69
N THR A 44 4.02 -19.66 10.43
CA THR A 44 5.09 -19.97 9.49
C THR A 44 5.97 -18.75 9.24
N SER A 45 7.28 -18.93 9.25
CA SER A 45 8.25 -17.95 8.78
C SER A 45 9.07 -18.57 7.66
N GLY A 46 9.26 -17.83 6.56
CA GLY A 46 10.10 -18.23 5.44
C GLY A 46 10.90 -17.05 4.92
N PHE A 47 12.17 -17.28 4.57
CA PHE A 47 12.99 -16.25 3.95
C PHE A 47 13.96 -16.85 2.93
N CYS A 48 14.42 -16.00 2.04
CA CYS A 48 15.43 -16.29 1.04
C CYS A 48 16.22 -15.02 0.74
N VAL A 49 17.52 -15.13 0.58
CA VAL A 49 18.39 -14.10 0.04
C VAL A 49 19.31 -14.69 -1.02
N ALA A 50 19.46 -13.97 -2.13
CA ALA A 50 20.28 -14.40 -3.25
C ALA A 50 21.20 -13.25 -3.71
N ASP A 51 22.34 -13.61 -4.26
CA ASP A 51 23.22 -12.70 -4.97
C ASP A 51 22.60 -12.33 -6.32
N VAL A 52 22.46 -11.04 -6.59
CA VAL A 52 21.79 -10.54 -7.82
C VAL A 52 22.58 -10.86 -9.08
N ALA A 53 23.92 -10.83 -9.00
CA ALA A 53 24.78 -11.05 -10.15
C ALA A 53 24.82 -12.51 -10.60
N THR A 54 24.86 -13.44 -9.64
CA THR A 54 25.01 -14.89 -9.92
C THR A 54 23.69 -15.65 -9.85
N GLY A 55 22.69 -15.12 -9.15
CA GLY A 55 21.43 -15.83 -8.83
C GLY A 55 21.58 -16.89 -7.75
N GLN A 56 22.77 -17.03 -7.13
CA GLN A 56 23.02 -18.00 -6.08
C GLN A 56 22.25 -17.63 -4.81
N ILE A 57 21.51 -18.61 -4.26
CA ILE A 57 20.93 -18.48 -2.92
C ILE A 57 22.04 -18.55 -1.90
N LEU A 58 22.16 -17.54 -1.06
CA LEU A 58 23.20 -17.42 -0.03
C LEU A 58 22.72 -17.91 1.34
N ASP A 59 21.43 -17.72 1.64
CA ASP A 59 20.81 -18.14 2.88
C ASP A 59 19.29 -18.28 2.68
N SER A 60 18.70 -19.26 3.36
CA SER A 60 17.27 -19.50 3.31
C SER A 60 16.76 -20.32 4.49
N PHE A 61 15.48 -20.14 4.79
CA PHE A 61 14.75 -20.94 5.78
C PHE A 61 13.32 -21.11 5.29
N GLN A 62 12.84 -22.34 5.15
CA GLN A 62 11.52 -22.64 4.59
C GLN A 62 11.19 -21.81 3.33
N PRO A 63 12.10 -21.70 2.34
CA PRO A 63 11.99 -20.74 1.24
C PRO A 63 10.78 -21.00 0.35
N SER A 64 10.30 -22.25 0.31
CA SER A 64 9.15 -22.69 -0.51
C SER A 64 7.84 -22.75 0.28
N ALA A 65 7.80 -22.32 1.55
CA ALA A 65 6.57 -22.29 2.33
C ALA A 65 5.61 -21.22 1.77
N PRO A 66 4.36 -21.60 1.40
CA PRO A 66 3.40 -20.65 0.86
C PRO A 66 2.79 -19.78 1.97
N VAL A 67 2.94 -18.46 1.87
CA VAL A 67 2.48 -17.50 2.87
C VAL A 67 1.76 -16.33 2.22
N PRO A 68 0.83 -15.65 2.94
CA PRO A 68 0.23 -14.41 2.46
C PRO A 68 1.31 -13.33 2.27
N PRO A 69 1.40 -12.70 1.08
CA PRO A 69 2.38 -11.66 0.81
C PRO A 69 2.06 -10.31 1.47
N ALA A 70 0.81 -10.08 1.84
CA ALA A 70 0.30 -8.75 2.14
C ALA A 70 0.77 -7.74 1.06
N SER A 71 0.99 -6.48 1.41
CA SER A 71 1.36 -5.44 0.44
C SER A 71 2.71 -5.63 -0.25
N VAL A 72 3.48 -6.69 0.05
CA VAL A 72 4.69 -6.99 -0.72
C VAL A 72 4.36 -7.33 -2.18
N ILE A 73 3.17 -7.90 -2.44
CA ILE A 73 2.73 -8.21 -3.81
C ILE A 73 2.66 -6.98 -4.72
N LYS A 74 2.53 -5.77 -4.17
CA LYS A 74 2.57 -4.53 -4.95
C LYS A 74 3.87 -4.33 -5.74
N ALA A 75 4.95 -5.03 -5.37
CA ALA A 75 6.16 -5.08 -6.20
C ALA A 75 5.89 -5.82 -7.53
N ILE A 76 5.13 -6.90 -7.50
CA ILE A 76 4.72 -7.63 -8.70
C ILE A 76 3.69 -6.83 -9.50
N THR A 77 2.71 -6.22 -8.84
CA THR A 77 1.74 -5.31 -9.47
C THR A 77 2.45 -4.15 -10.19
N THR A 78 3.51 -3.60 -9.59
CA THR A 78 4.35 -2.57 -10.21
C THR A 78 4.99 -3.06 -11.50
N LEU A 79 5.62 -4.24 -11.49
CA LEU A 79 6.25 -4.84 -12.67
C LEU A 79 5.21 -5.15 -13.74
N TYR A 80 4.05 -5.69 -13.36
CA TYR A 80 2.93 -5.97 -14.25
C TYR A 80 2.42 -4.72 -14.96
N ALA A 81 2.18 -3.65 -14.19
CA ALA A 81 1.69 -2.40 -14.75
C ALA A 81 2.72 -1.72 -15.68
N LEU A 82 4.01 -1.76 -15.33
CA LEU A 82 5.08 -1.23 -16.18
C LEU A 82 5.22 -1.99 -17.51
N ASP A 83 5.07 -3.32 -17.48
CA ASP A 83 5.16 -4.17 -18.66
C ASP A 83 4.01 -3.92 -19.64
N HIS A 84 2.78 -3.71 -19.14
CA HIS A 84 1.58 -3.59 -19.96
C HIS A 84 1.26 -2.16 -20.38
N LEU A 85 1.47 -1.18 -19.49
CA LEU A 85 1.09 0.21 -19.73
C LEU A 85 2.28 1.09 -20.12
N GLY A 86 3.48 0.70 -19.71
CA GLY A 86 4.70 1.50 -19.86
C GLY A 86 4.84 2.61 -18.82
N PRO A 87 6.10 3.07 -18.55
CA PRO A 87 6.41 4.00 -17.47
C PRO A 87 5.82 5.41 -17.65
N ASN A 88 5.57 5.82 -18.89
CA ASN A 88 5.07 7.15 -19.25
C ASN A 88 3.54 7.20 -19.42
N HIS A 89 2.85 6.08 -19.21
CA HIS A 89 1.38 6.06 -19.28
C HIS A 89 0.77 7.08 -18.32
N GLN A 90 -0.26 7.80 -18.77
CA GLN A 90 -1.05 8.74 -17.97
C GLN A 90 -2.52 8.36 -18.07
N PHE A 91 -3.19 8.31 -16.94
CA PHE A 91 -4.64 8.26 -16.88
C PHE A 91 -5.21 9.64 -17.14
N THR A 92 -6.45 9.71 -17.62
CA THR A 92 -7.05 11.01 -17.98
C THR A 92 -8.46 11.14 -17.43
N THR A 93 -8.71 12.19 -16.67
CA THR A 93 -10.08 12.61 -16.30
C THR A 93 -10.49 13.75 -17.22
N GLN A 94 -11.72 13.71 -17.76
CA GLN A 94 -12.19 14.70 -18.71
C GLN A 94 -13.55 15.28 -18.31
N VAL A 95 -13.75 16.55 -18.67
CA VAL A 95 -15.09 17.13 -18.77
C VAL A 95 -15.38 17.38 -20.24
N LEU A 96 -16.42 16.71 -20.74
CA LEU A 96 -16.81 16.77 -22.15
C LEU A 96 -18.17 17.48 -22.29
N ALA A 97 -18.44 18.03 -23.48
CA ALA A 97 -19.73 18.63 -23.83
C ALA A 97 -20.22 18.13 -25.18
N THR A 98 -21.52 17.91 -25.31
CA THR A 98 -22.16 17.53 -26.59
C THR A 98 -22.47 18.71 -27.49
N GLN A 99 -22.39 19.93 -26.96
CA GLN A 99 -22.58 21.18 -27.69
C GLN A 99 -21.64 22.27 -27.15
N PRO A 100 -21.41 23.37 -27.90
CA PRO A 100 -20.61 24.48 -27.40
C PRO A 100 -21.35 25.28 -26.32
N ILE A 101 -20.57 25.98 -25.47
CA ILE A 101 -21.07 26.93 -24.48
C ILE A 101 -21.45 28.23 -25.22
N ASN A 102 -22.67 28.68 -25.07
CA ASN A 102 -23.18 29.94 -25.67
C ASN A 102 -23.70 30.87 -24.57
N ALA A 103 -23.14 32.06 -24.44
CA ALA A 103 -23.52 33.08 -23.46
C ALA A 103 -23.66 32.50 -22.02
N GLY A 104 -22.69 31.70 -21.61
CA GLY A 104 -22.64 31.06 -20.28
C GLY A 104 -23.49 29.79 -20.12
N THR A 105 -24.26 29.44 -21.16
CA THR A 105 -25.15 28.28 -21.10
C THR A 105 -24.67 27.15 -22.01
N LEU A 106 -24.60 25.93 -21.47
CA LEU A 106 -24.47 24.71 -22.23
C LEU A 106 -25.86 24.08 -22.39
N ALA A 107 -26.41 24.16 -23.60
CA ALA A 107 -27.72 23.56 -23.94
C ALA A 107 -27.63 22.03 -24.11
N GLY A 108 -26.46 21.52 -24.46
CA GLY A 108 -26.17 20.10 -24.54
C GLY A 108 -25.82 19.46 -23.18
N ASP A 109 -25.38 18.22 -23.23
CA ASP A 109 -24.97 17.46 -22.04
C ASP A 109 -23.55 17.83 -21.62
N LEU A 110 -23.33 17.93 -20.31
CA LEU A 110 -22.01 17.97 -19.69
C LEU A 110 -21.67 16.57 -19.17
N ILE A 111 -20.47 16.09 -19.46
CA ILE A 111 -20.07 14.73 -19.09
C ILE A 111 -18.79 14.79 -18.26
N LEU A 112 -18.83 14.26 -17.03
CA LEU A 112 -17.63 13.95 -16.24
C LEU A 112 -17.21 12.53 -16.57
N SER A 113 -16.03 12.36 -17.18
CA SER A 113 -15.52 11.08 -17.63
C SER A 113 -14.24 10.71 -16.89
N GLY A 114 -14.25 9.59 -16.18
CA GLY A 114 -13.09 9.01 -15.52
C GLY A 114 -12.40 7.97 -16.39
N GLY A 115 -11.10 8.15 -16.60
CA GLY A 115 -10.24 7.23 -17.35
C GLY A 115 -9.37 6.34 -16.45
N GLY A 116 -9.73 6.14 -15.18
CA GLY A 116 -9.02 5.26 -14.26
C GLY A 116 -7.87 5.92 -13.49
N ASP A 117 -7.85 7.25 -13.34
CA ASP A 117 -6.84 7.93 -12.53
C ASP A 117 -7.03 7.62 -11.03
N PRO A 118 -6.13 6.86 -10.36
CA PRO A 118 -6.24 6.57 -8.93
C PRO A 118 -5.79 7.72 -8.03
N THR A 119 -5.29 8.81 -8.60
CA THR A 119 -4.63 9.90 -7.87
C THR A 119 -5.44 11.19 -7.83
N LEU A 120 -6.57 11.25 -8.54
CA LEU A 120 -7.44 12.42 -8.56
C LEU A 120 -7.86 12.78 -7.13
N ASP A 121 -7.69 14.05 -6.77
CA ASP A 121 -8.06 14.60 -5.47
C ASP A 121 -9.06 15.77 -5.62
N THR A 122 -9.57 16.25 -4.50
CA THR A 122 -10.56 17.31 -4.46
C THR A 122 -10.02 18.63 -5.03
N ASP A 123 -8.74 18.91 -4.79
CA ASP A 123 -8.14 20.16 -5.32
C ASP A 123 -8.00 20.10 -6.84
N SER A 124 -7.53 18.98 -7.39
CA SER A 124 -7.47 18.76 -8.85
C SER A 124 -8.87 18.87 -9.50
N LEU A 125 -9.87 18.26 -8.85
CA LEU A 125 -11.26 18.35 -9.32
C LEU A 125 -11.79 19.80 -9.26
N GLY A 126 -11.42 20.53 -8.20
CA GLY A 126 -11.73 21.96 -8.04
C GLY A 126 -11.08 22.84 -9.11
N GLU A 127 -9.83 22.55 -9.47
CA GLU A 127 -9.14 23.25 -10.57
C GLU A 127 -9.78 22.98 -11.93
N MET A 128 -10.27 21.76 -12.20
CA MET A 128 -11.05 21.46 -13.40
C MET A 128 -12.32 22.29 -13.44
N VAL A 129 -13.03 22.43 -12.32
CA VAL A 129 -14.24 23.25 -12.20
C VAL A 129 -13.92 24.74 -12.38
N ALA A 130 -12.83 25.22 -11.77
CA ALA A 130 -12.37 26.61 -11.98
C ALA A 130 -12.03 26.90 -13.44
N ALA A 131 -11.47 25.91 -14.16
CA ALA A 131 -11.22 26.03 -15.60
C ALA A 131 -12.54 26.11 -16.42
N LEU A 132 -13.59 25.37 -16.04
CA LEU A 132 -14.92 25.48 -16.64
C LEU A 132 -15.53 26.88 -16.42
N ALA A 133 -15.39 27.44 -15.21
CA ALA A 133 -15.85 28.80 -14.92
C ALA A 133 -15.10 29.86 -15.76
N ARG A 134 -13.78 29.69 -15.90
CA ARG A 134 -12.94 30.55 -16.77
C ARG A 134 -13.33 30.43 -18.26
N ALA A 135 -13.77 29.24 -18.69
CA ALA A 135 -14.32 29.03 -20.04
C ALA A 135 -15.72 29.64 -20.21
N GLY A 136 -16.26 30.27 -19.18
CA GLY A 136 -17.53 31.00 -19.19
C GLY A 136 -18.77 30.16 -18.94
N LEU A 137 -18.62 28.87 -18.51
CA LEU A 137 -19.78 28.05 -18.16
C LEU A 137 -20.45 28.57 -16.88
N GLN A 138 -21.74 28.82 -16.91
CA GLN A 138 -22.57 29.26 -15.79
C GLN A 138 -23.73 28.28 -15.52
N LYS A 139 -24.24 27.64 -16.57
CA LYS A 139 -25.40 26.76 -16.44
C LYS A 139 -25.39 25.67 -17.50
N VAL A 140 -25.79 24.48 -17.10
CA VAL A 140 -26.12 23.36 -17.99
C VAL A 140 -27.63 23.17 -17.99
N THR A 141 -28.26 23.20 -19.17
CA THR A 141 -29.71 22.98 -19.35
C THR A 141 -30.01 21.61 -19.97
N GLY A 142 -29.03 20.96 -20.57
CA GLY A 142 -29.07 19.53 -20.91
C GLY A 142 -28.92 18.63 -19.68
N ARG A 143 -28.25 17.49 -19.81
CA ARG A 143 -28.02 16.53 -18.72
C ARG A 143 -26.61 16.70 -18.16
N PHE A 144 -26.44 16.35 -16.88
CA PHE A 144 -25.12 16.09 -16.29
C PHE A 144 -24.91 14.57 -16.26
N LEU A 145 -24.02 14.07 -17.10
CA LEU A 145 -23.71 12.66 -17.28
C LEU A 145 -22.39 12.31 -16.59
N VAL A 146 -22.28 11.10 -16.05
CA VAL A 146 -21.07 10.63 -15.39
C VAL A 146 -20.70 9.26 -15.96
N TYR A 147 -19.50 9.17 -16.52
CA TYR A 147 -18.94 7.94 -17.07
C TYR A 147 -17.78 7.47 -16.20
N ALA A 148 -17.87 6.25 -15.70
CA ALA A 148 -16.87 5.61 -14.85
C ALA A 148 -16.48 4.19 -15.30
N ASP A 149 -17.00 3.73 -16.45
CA ASP A 149 -16.88 2.35 -16.92
C ASP A 149 -15.57 2.06 -17.67
N ALA A 150 -14.59 3.01 -17.62
CA ALA A 150 -13.22 2.71 -18.06
C ALA A 150 -12.62 1.54 -17.28
N LEU A 151 -13.00 1.37 -16.01
CA LEU A 151 -12.70 0.20 -15.18
C LEU A 151 -14.00 -0.35 -14.58
N PRO A 152 -14.04 -1.65 -14.21
CA PRO A 152 -15.19 -2.21 -13.53
C PRO A 152 -15.41 -1.57 -12.15
N ALA A 153 -16.66 -1.38 -11.78
CA ALA A 153 -17.00 -0.96 -10.43
C ALA A 153 -16.88 -2.15 -9.46
N VAL A 154 -16.09 -1.98 -8.41
CA VAL A 154 -15.90 -2.96 -7.33
C VAL A 154 -16.26 -2.26 -6.02
N GLY A 155 -17.23 -2.79 -5.28
CA GLY A 155 -17.71 -2.14 -4.04
C GLY A 155 -16.69 -2.21 -2.89
N ARG A 156 -15.84 -3.25 -2.86
CA ARG A 156 -14.74 -3.41 -1.91
C ARG A 156 -13.70 -4.39 -2.44
N ILE A 157 -12.46 -4.28 -1.97
CA ILE A 157 -11.34 -5.13 -2.42
C ILE A 157 -11.42 -6.51 -1.75
N SER A 158 -11.77 -6.56 -0.46
CA SER A 158 -11.80 -7.81 0.31
C SER A 158 -12.91 -7.83 1.37
N ASP A 159 -13.70 -8.93 1.39
CA ASP A 159 -14.70 -9.16 2.42
C ASP A 159 -14.12 -9.56 3.79
N ASP A 160 -12.83 -9.82 3.86
CA ASP A 160 -12.08 -10.26 5.03
C ASP A 160 -11.62 -9.09 5.94
N ILE A 161 -12.06 -7.88 5.64
CA ILE A 161 -11.65 -6.63 6.27
C ILE A 161 -12.88 -5.96 6.93
N PRO A 162 -12.72 -5.31 8.11
CA PRO A 162 -13.82 -4.55 8.73
C PRO A 162 -14.39 -3.50 7.78
N VAL A 163 -15.70 -3.28 7.85
CA VAL A 163 -16.42 -2.42 6.89
C VAL A 163 -15.94 -0.97 6.91
N GLU A 164 -15.46 -0.49 8.06
CA GLU A 164 -14.98 0.87 8.27
C GLU A 164 -13.50 1.08 7.94
N ALA A 165 -12.81 0.05 7.48
CA ALA A 165 -11.38 0.13 7.18
C ALA A 165 -11.14 0.98 5.93
N GLY A 166 -10.64 2.20 6.10
CA GLY A 166 -10.40 3.16 5.02
C GLY A 166 -9.39 2.70 3.96
N TYR A 167 -8.72 1.57 4.17
CA TYR A 167 -7.80 0.96 3.21
C TYR A 167 -8.45 -0.14 2.36
N ASP A 168 -9.77 -0.35 2.49
CA ASP A 168 -10.58 -1.27 1.70
C ASP A 168 -11.75 -0.53 1.03
N PRO A 169 -11.50 0.51 0.20
CA PRO A 169 -12.55 1.25 -0.49
C PRO A 169 -13.03 0.52 -1.74
N GLY A 170 -14.09 1.03 -2.35
CA GLY A 170 -14.49 0.65 -3.69
C GLY A 170 -13.46 1.07 -4.74
N VAL A 171 -13.50 0.43 -5.93
CA VAL A 171 -12.66 0.76 -7.10
C VAL A 171 -13.59 1.13 -8.26
N SER A 172 -13.18 2.11 -9.07
CA SER A 172 -13.96 2.64 -10.17
C SER A 172 -13.06 3.29 -11.22
N GLY A 173 -13.52 3.44 -12.45
CA GLY A 173 -12.84 4.24 -13.46
C GLY A 173 -12.83 5.75 -13.17
N LEU A 174 -13.64 6.20 -12.21
CA LEU A 174 -13.63 7.58 -11.71
C LEU A 174 -13.39 7.53 -10.19
N SER A 175 -12.24 8.00 -9.74
CA SER A 175 -11.80 7.95 -8.33
C SER A 175 -11.66 9.35 -7.75
N LEU A 176 -11.69 9.47 -6.41
CA LEU A 176 -11.40 10.71 -5.67
C LEU A 176 -10.88 10.42 -4.27
N ASN A 177 -9.79 11.10 -3.84
CA ASN A 177 -9.23 11.01 -2.48
C ASN A 177 -8.98 9.56 -2.02
N ASN A 178 -8.43 8.71 -2.91
CA ASN A 178 -8.29 7.27 -2.68
C ASN A 178 -9.62 6.58 -2.35
N ASN A 179 -10.72 7.05 -2.91
CA ASN A 179 -12.09 6.54 -2.73
C ASN A 179 -12.51 6.48 -1.25
N ARG A 180 -12.22 7.56 -0.53
CA ARG A 180 -12.56 7.74 0.88
C ARG A 180 -13.29 9.06 1.09
N VAL A 181 -14.21 9.04 2.05
CA VAL A 181 -14.90 10.23 2.58
C VAL A 181 -14.41 10.50 4.00
N ASN A 182 -14.27 11.75 4.37
CA ASN A 182 -13.84 12.12 5.72
C ASN A 182 -15.08 12.37 6.60
N LEU A 183 -15.23 11.59 7.66
CA LEU A 183 -16.17 11.86 8.74
C LEU A 183 -15.52 12.83 9.73
N GLU A 184 -16.14 13.96 9.95
CA GLU A 184 -15.73 14.95 10.96
C GLU A 184 -16.81 15.06 12.04
N TRP A 185 -16.40 15.22 13.30
CA TRP A 185 -17.35 15.36 14.40
C TRP A 185 -16.83 16.28 15.50
N THR A 186 -17.76 16.96 16.17
CA THR A 186 -17.52 17.68 17.42
C THR A 186 -17.64 16.75 18.62
N LYS A 187 -17.17 17.21 19.78
CA LYS A 187 -17.21 16.45 21.03
C LYS A 187 -18.60 15.86 21.31
N GLY A 188 -18.66 14.56 21.57
CA GLY A 188 -19.89 13.83 21.83
C GLY A 188 -20.78 13.60 20.60
N GLY A 189 -20.29 13.95 19.40
CA GLY A 189 -21.05 13.78 18.16
C GLY A 189 -22.24 14.74 18.05
N ALA A 190 -22.18 15.92 18.67
CA ALA A 190 -23.22 16.95 18.55
C ALA A 190 -23.41 17.39 17.09
N THR A 191 -22.32 17.45 16.33
CA THR A 191 -22.33 17.51 14.88
C THR A 191 -21.48 16.36 14.33
N ALA A 192 -21.94 15.73 13.28
CA ALA A 192 -21.19 14.72 12.52
C ALA A 192 -21.54 14.89 11.05
N GLN A 193 -20.53 15.08 10.21
CA GLN A 193 -20.74 15.32 8.77
C GLN A 193 -19.71 14.60 7.93
N MET A 194 -20.07 14.27 6.68
CA MET A 194 -19.17 13.74 5.67
C MET A 194 -18.63 14.88 4.81
N THR A 195 -17.32 14.89 4.58
CA THR A 195 -16.63 15.89 3.74
C THR A 195 -15.67 15.19 2.79
N ALA A 196 -15.33 15.88 1.69
CA ALA A 196 -14.26 15.46 0.77
C ALA A 196 -13.15 16.53 0.76
N PRO A 197 -12.30 16.60 1.81
CA PRO A 197 -11.34 17.68 1.95
C PRO A 197 -10.18 17.57 0.96
N GLY A 198 -9.82 18.69 0.34
CA GLY A 198 -8.55 19.01 -0.26
C GLY A 198 -7.79 20.03 0.61
N LEU A 199 -6.76 20.65 0.07
CA LEU A 199 -6.04 21.75 0.72
C LEU A 199 -6.75 23.09 0.52
N GLN A 200 -7.44 23.27 -0.63
CA GLN A 200 -8.11 24.49 -1.02
C GLN A 200 -9.63 24.41 -0.91
N TYR A 201 -10.19 23.22 -1.12
CA TYR A 201 -11.63 23.01 -1.18
C TYR A 201 -12.07 22.02 -0.08
N LEU A 202 -13.22 22.28 0.53
CA LEU A 202 -13.83 21.44 1.56
C LEU A 202 -15.33 21.22 1.26
N PRO A 203 -15.69 20.50 0.19
CA PRO A 203 -17.08 20.21 -0.10
C PRO A 203 -17.69 19.25 0.92
N VAL A 204 -18.91 19.57 1.36
CA VAL A 204 -19.74 18.67 2.19
C VAL A 204 -20.37 17.62 1.28
N VAL A 205 -20.37 16.37 1.74
CA VAL A 205 -20.95 15.21 1.05
C VAL A 205 -22.26 14.85 1.72
N GLN A 206 -23.35 14.87 0.97
CA GLN A 206 -24.70 14.59 1.48
C GLN A 206 -25.23 13.23 1.04
N GLY A 207 -24.74 12.64 -0.05
CA GLY A 207 -25.14 11.34 -0.57
C GLY A 207 -24.73 10.17 0.34
N ILE A 208 -23.66 10.33 1.12
CA ILE A 208 -23.20 9.37 2.12
C ILE A 208 -23.69 9.83 3.50
N LYS A 209 -24.64 9.10 4.08
CA LYS A 209 -25.29 9.47 5.34
C LYS A 209 -24.52 8.92 6.55
N ILE A 210 -24.47 9.70 7.64
CA ILE A 210 -23.95 9.29 8.94
C ILE A 210 -24.98 9.56 10.04
N ASN A 211 -25.20 8.58 10.92
CA ASN A 211 -26.04 8.72 12.09
C ASN A 211 -25.25 8.35 13.34
N VAL A 212 -25.29 9.21 14.36
CA VAL A 212 -24.72 8.93 15.68
C VAL A 212 -25.76 8.18 16.50
N VAL A 213 -25.36 7.00 17.00
CA VAL A 213 -26.29 6.11 17.76
C VAL A 213 -25.72 5.77 19.13
N ASP A 214 -26.60 5.52 20.09
CA ASP A 214 -26.21 5.13 21.45
C ASP A 214 -26.04 3.60 21.49
N ARG A 215 -24.79 3.15 21.39
CA ARG A 215 -24.34 1.78 21.56
C ARG A 215 -22.84 1.74 21.89
N ASP A 216 -22.36 0.62 22.41
CA ASP A 216 -20.91 0.42 22.66
C ASP A 216 -20.23 -0.22 21.45
N THR A 217 -20.76 -1.31 20.95
CA THR A 217 -20.21 -2.07 19.80
C THR A 217 -21.33 -2.59 18.89
N PRO A 218 -21.03 -2.76 17.58
CA PRO A 218 -19.85 -2.34 16.86
C PRO A 218 -19.73 -0.81 16.79
N VAL A 219 -18.51 -0.29 16.71
CA VAL A 219 -18.28 1.17 16.64
C VAL A 219 -18.88 1.76 15.38
N PHE A 220 -18.70 1.11 14.24
CA PHE A 220 -19.29 1.48 12.96
C PHE A 220 -20.17 0.37 12.41
N THR A 221 -21.22 0.74 11.70
CA THR A 221 -21.95 -0.17 10.80
C THR A 221 -22.17 0.52 9.47
N TYR A 222 -22.28 -0.27 8.44
CA TYR A 222 -22.59 0.14 7.08
C TYR A 222 -23.83 -0.57 6.57
N SER A 223 -24.65 0.12 5.82
CA SER A 223 -25.74 -0.45 5.06
C SER A 223 -25.90 0.25 3.72
N ASP A 224 -26.28 -0.52 2.72
CA ASP A 224 -26.59 -0.06 1.38
C ASP A 224 -28.06 -0.36 1.07
N GLN A 225 -28.87 0.68 1.01
CA GLN A 225 -30.30 0.61 0.66
C GLN A 225 -30.60 1.70 -0.39
N GLY A 226 -29.84 1.68 -1.48
CA GLY A 226 -29.90 2.69 -2.54
C GLY A 226 -29.14 3.98 -2.22
N ALA A 227 -28.53 4.08 -1.02
CA ALA A 227 -27.58 5.11 -0.63
C ALA A 227 -26.67 4.56 0.48
N GLU A 228 -25.40 4.97 0.49
CA GLU A 228 -24.47 4.60 1.56
C GLU A 228 -24.89 5.21 2.89
N ARG A 229 -25.08 4.36 3.90
CA ARG A 229 -25.47 4.77 5.24
C ARG A 229 -24.53 4.19 6.27
N TRP A 230 -23.94 5.07 7.04
CA TRP A 230 -23.09 4.74 8.17
C TRP A 230 -23.80 5.03 9.48
N THR A 231 -23.53 4.22 10.49
CA THR A 231 -23.81 4.60 11.87
C THR A 231 -22.51 4.56 12.68
N VAL A 232 -22.35 5.46 13.64
CA VAL A 232 -21.21 5.50 14.53
C VAL A 232 -21.68 5.54 15.98
N SER A 233 -20.99 4.80 16.85
CA SER A 233 -21.23 4.82 18.30
C SER A 233 -20.91 6.20 18.89
N ARG A 234 -21.82 6.78 19.65
CA ARG A 234 -21.59 8.05 20.39
C ARG A 234 -20.40 7.95 21.34
N ALA A 235 -20.21 6.80 21.98
CA ALA A 235 -19.08 6.57 22.90
C ALA A 235 -17.73 6.74 22.20
N ALA A 236 -17.63 6.41 20.91
CA ALA A 236 -16.41 6.60 20.13
C ALA A 236 -16.11 8.06 19.78
N LEU A 237 -17.11 8.96 19.91
CA LEU A 237 -17.01 10.39 19.58
C LEU A 237 -16.80 11.28 20.82
N ALA A 238 -16.32 10.73 21.93
CA ALA A 238 -16.16 11.44 23.20
C ALA A 238 -15.28 12.70 23.11
N LYS A 239 -14.34 12.73 22.16
CA LYS A 239 -13.52 13.90 21.80
C LYS A 239 -13.83 14.27 20.36
N GLU A 240 -13.65 15.54 20.00
CA GLU A 240 -13.67 15.96 18.60
C GLU A 240 -12.63 15.21 17.78
N GLY A 241 -12.88 15.03 16.49
CA GLY A 241 -11.96 14.31 15.63
C GLY A 241 -12.46 14.13 14.21
N SER A 242 -11.69 13.36 13.44
CA SER A 242 -12.05 12.96 12.10
C SER A 242 -11.58 11.54 11.80
N ARG A 243 -12.23 10.92 10.79
CA ARG A 243 -11.85 9.59 10.31
C ARG A 243 -12.19 9.43 8.84
N TRP A 244 -11.24 8.93 8.07
CA TRP A 244 -11.48 8.51 6.70
C TRP A 244 -12.23 7.17 6.67
N LEU A 245 -13.41 7.16 6.06
CA LEU A 245 -14.21 5.97 5.81
C LEU A 245 -14.14 5.59 4.32
N PRO A 246 -14.23 4.30 3.98
CA PRO A 246 -14.24 3.88 2.58
C PRO A 246 -15.57 4.22 1.92
N VAL A 247 -15.50 4.67 0.67
CA VAL A 247 -16.66 4.84 -0.20
C VAL A 247 -16.86 3.56 -1.01
N ARG A 248 -18.10 3.09 -1.14
CA ARG A 248 -18.47 1.89 -1.90
C ARG A 248 -19.02 2.22 -3.28
N HIS A 249 -19.82 3.28 -3.38
CA HIS A 249 -20.36 3.81 -4.62
C HIS A 249 -19.57 5.01 -5.09
N VAL A 250 -18.39 4.74 -5.67
CA VAL A 250 -17.39 5.78 -5.92
C VAL A 250 -17.85 6.81 -6.95
N ALA A 251 -18.41 6.39 -8.10
CA ALA A 251 -18.81 7.31 -9.15
C ALA A 251 -19.91 8.31 -8.72
N PRO A 252 -20.99 7.91 -8.02
CA PRO A 252 -21.95 8.84 -7.44
C PRO A 252 -21.33 9.83 -6.44
N TYR A 253 -20.41 9.37 -5.60
CA TYR A 253 -19.68 10.23 -4.66
C TYR A 253 -18.87 11.31 -5.40
N VAL A 254 -18.10 10.93 -6.41
CA VAL A 254 -17.30 11.89 -7.19
C VAL A 254 -18.19 12.87 -7.94
N ALA A 255 -19.32 12.40 -8.50
CA ALA A 255 -20.30 13.22 -9.17
C ALA A 255 -20.90 14.30 -8.25
N GLU A 256 -21.24 13.92 -7.02
CA GLU A 256 -21.73 14.85 -5.99
C GLU A 256 -20.69 15.90 -5.63
N VAL A 257 -19.44 15.48 -5.38
CA VAL A 257 -18.34 16.41 -5.07
C VAL A 257 -18.11 17.38 -6.23
N PHE A 258 -18.11 16.90 -7.48
CA PHE A 258 -17.98 17.75 -8.66
C PHE A 258 -19.11 18.76 -8.76
N ALA A 259 -20.37 18.33 -8.57
CA ALA A 259 -21.53 19.23 -8.60
C ALA A 259 -21.47 20.28 -7.48
N THR A 260 -21.03 19.89 -6.28
CA THR A 260 -20.84 20.81 -5.14
C THR A 260 -19.76 21.86 -5.47
N LEU A 261 -18.62 21.43 -6.04
CA LEU A 261 -17.57 22.36 -6.47
C LEU A 261 -18.05 23.30 -7.58
N CYS A 262 -18.86 22.80 -8.53
CA CYS A 262 -19.50 23.62 -9.57
C CYS A 262 -20.39 24.71 -8.94
N ALA A 263 -21.24 24.32 -7.98
CA ALA A 263 -22.11 25.27 -7.28
C ALA A 263 -21.30 26.34 -6.50
N MET A 264 -20.18 25.96 -5.88
CA MET A 264 -19.27 26.90 -5.20
C MET A 264 -18.65 27.92 -6.18
N GLN A 265 -18.51 27.57 -7.46
CA GLN A 265 -18.03 28.46 -8.53
C GLN A 265 -19.16 29.13 -9.32
N GLY A 266 -20.41 29.03 -8.86
CA GLY A 266 -21.58 29.64 -9.52
C GLY A 266 -22.05 28.89 -10.77
N ILE A 267 -21.62 27.65 -11.00
CA ILE A 267 -22.06 26.82 -12.11
C ILE A 267 -23.25 25.97 -11.67
N SER A 268 -24.40 26.12 -12.32
CA SER A 268 -25.61 25.32 -12.03
C SER A 268 -25.64 24.06 -12.89
N LEU A 269 -25.70 22.90 -12.26
CA LEU A 269 -25.83 21.58 -12.90
C LEU A 269 -27.17 20.92 -12.56
N PRO A 270 -27.77 20.14 -13.50
CA PRO A 270 -28.83 19.21 -13.16
C PRO A 270 -28.30 18.03 -12.34
N PRO A 271 -29.18 17.20 -11.73
CA PRO A 271 -28.77 15.98 -11.04
C PRO A 271 -27.93 15.06 -11.93
N PRO A 272 -26.92 14.38 -11.39
CA PRO A 272 -26.05 13.48 -12.16
C PRO A 272 -26.79 12.22 -12.61
N LEU A 273 -26.48 11.76 -13.82
CA LEU A 273 -26.96 10.49 -14.39
C LEU A 273 -25.74 9.62 -14.75
N MET A 274 -25.66 8.42 -14.18
CA MET A 274 -24.61 7.46 -14.52
C MET A 274 -24.86 6.89 -15.91
N ILE A 275 -23.81 6.80 -16.73
CA ILE A 275 -23.85 6.22 -18.07
C ILE A 275 -22.73 5.19 -18.25
N SER A 276 -22.99 4.13 -19.04
CA SER A 276 -22.02 3.09 -19.38
C SER A 276 -21.40 3.26 -20.78
N VAL A 277 -21.96 4.16 -21.59
CA VAL A 277 -21.48 4.44 -22.94
C VAL A 277 -21.33 5.94 -23.12
N LEU A 278 -20.16 6.39 -23.54
CA LEU A 278 -19.91 7.80 -23.85
C LEU A 278 -20.59 8.19 -25.17
N PRO A 279 -21.48 9.20 -25.17
CA PRO A 279 -21.98 9.76 -26.41
C PRO A 279 -20.86 10.57 -27.11
N PRO A 280 -21.02 10.86 -28.43
CA PRO A 280 -20.13 11.77 -29.12
C PRO A 280 -20.12 13.14 -28.42
N ALA A 281 -18.93 13.58 -27.98
CA ALA A 281 -18.76 14.82 -27.23
C ALA A 281 -17.34 15.38 -27.45
N THR A 282 -17.16 16.67 -27.20
CA THR A 282 -15.90 17.40 -27.35
C THR A 282 -15.32 17.70 -25.97
N PRO A 283 -14.02 17.47 -25.71
CA PRO A 283 -13.38 17.84 -24.46
C PRO A 283 -13.41 19.36 -24.23
N LEU A 284 -13.96 19.78 -23.08
CA LEU A 284 -13.81 21.14 -22.55
C LEU A 284 -12.55 21.21 -21.67
N ILE A 285 -12.35 20.19 -20.83
CA ILE A 285 -11.19 20.05 -19.95
C ILE A 285 -10.65 18.64 -20.10
N THR A 286 -9.33 18.54 -20.22
CA THR A 286 -8.58 17.27 -20.15
C THR A 286 -7.58 17.39 -19.01
N TRP A 287 -7.67 16.50 -18.04
CA TRP A 287 -6.82 16.46 -16.86
C TRP A 287 -6.02 15.16 -16.82
N PRO A 288 -4.74 15.19 -17.22
CA PRO A 288 -3.88 14.02 -17.15
C PRO A 288 -3.37 13.82 -15.73
N SER A 289 -3.23 12.55 -15.32
CA SER A 289 -2.51 12.19 -14.10
C SER A 289 -1.01 12.45 -14.23
N ALA A 290 -0.26 12.27 -13.15
CA ALA A 290 1.18 12.03 -13.23
C ALA A 290 1.45 10.78 -14.10
N ASN A 291 2.68 10.62 -14.60
CA ASN A 291 3.05 9.40 -15.31
C ASN A 291 3.03 8.17 -14.37
N LEU A 292 2.88 6.98 -14.96
CA LEU A 292 2.73 5.73 -14.21
C LEU A 292 3.90 5.48 -13.24
N SER A 293 5.13 5.81 -13.63
CA SER A 293 6.30 5.64 -12.74
C SER A 293 6.13 6.43 -11.43
N THR A 294 5.63 7.65 -11.50
CA THR A 294 5.35 8.48 -10.31
C THR A 294 4.22 7.88 -9.46
N ILE A 295 3.15 7.45 -10.10
CA ILE A 295 2.01 6.80 -9.43
C ILE A 295 2.47 5.53 -8.69
N LEU A 296 3.30 4.70 -9.33
CA LEU A 296 3.81 3.46 -8.75
C LEU A 296 4.79 3.72 -7.60
N LEU A 297 5.65 4.74 -7.70
CA LEU A 297 6.53 5.16 -6.62
C LEU A 297 5.72 5.55 -5.38
N GLU A 298 4.69 6.38 -5.53
CA GLU A 298 3.81 6.79 -4.43
C GLU A 298 2.98 5.60 -3.90
N MET A 299 2.48 4.73 -4.77
CA MET A 299 1.80 3.48 -4.39
C MET A 299 2.69 2.59 -3.52
N LEU A 300 3.94 2.39 -3.90
CA LEU A 300 4.89 1.57 -3.13
C LEU A 300 5.27 2.23 -1.80
N LYS A 301 5.44 3.55 -1.79
CA LYS A 301 5.82 4.35 -0.61
C LYS A 301 4.72 4.38 0.44
N TYR A 302 3.47 4.66 0.06
CA TYR A 302 2.32 4.77 0.96
C TYR A 302 1.49 3.50 1.06
N SER A 303 1.79 2.52 0.21
CA SER A 303 1.10 1.23 0.18
C SER A 303 -0.40 1.33 -0.11
N THR A 304 -0.81 2.23 -1.00
CA THR A 304 -2.21 2.48 -1.33
C THR A 304 -2.83 1.28 -2.06
N ASN A 305 -3.91 0.71 -1.49
CA ASN A 305 -4.55 -0.47 -2.06
C ASN A 305 -5.36 -0.12 -3.30
N VAL A 306 -6.18 0.92 -3.24
CA VAL A 306 -6.99 1.35 -4.40
C VAL A 306 -6.13 1.63 -5.63
N THR A 307 -4.96 2.25 -5.45
CA THR A 307 -4.03 2.48 -6.57
C THR A 307 -3.53 1.17 -7.17
N ALA A 308 -3.20 0.18 -6.32
CA ALA A 308 -2.76 -1.14 -6.79
C ALA A 308 -3.86 -1.84 -7.61
N GLU A 309 -5.11 -1.83 -7.12
CA GLU A 309 -6.22 -2.44 -7.85
C GLU A 309 -6.51 -1.70 -9.16
N THR A 310 -6.51 -0.36 -9.14
CA THR A 310 -6.77 0.46 -10.32
C THR A 310 -5.72 0.22 -11.42
N VAL A 311 -4.43 0.27 -11.08
CA VAL A 311 -3.37 0.05 -12.08
C VAL A 311 -3.34 -1.39 -12.58
N GLY A 312 -3.65 -2.39 -11.72
CA GLY A 312 -3.75 -3.78 -12.11
C GLY A 312 -4.92 -4.04 -13.05
N LEU A 313 -6.10 -3.49 -12.75
CA LEU A 313 -7.27 -3.55 -13.62
C LEU A 313 -7.02 -2.87 -14.97
N ALA A 314 -6.38 -1.70 -14.97
CA ALA A 314 -6.02 -1.01 -16.20
C ALA A 314 -5.02 -1.82 -17.03
N ALA A 315 -4.01 -2.42 -16.40
CA ALA A 315 -2.99 -3.22 -17.07
C ALA A 315 -3.56 -4.49 -17.68
N SER A 316 -4.53 -5.15 -17.02
CA SER A 316 -5.16 -6.37 -17.53
C SER A 316 -6.25 -6.12 -18.57
N GLY A 317 -6.92 -4.97 -18.52
CA GLY A 317 -8.15 -4.70 -19.27
C GLY A 317 -9.35 -5.57 -18.84
N ALA A 318 -9.23 -6.35 -17.77
CA ALA A 318 -10.26 -7.27 -17.30
C ALA A 318 -11.46 -6.52 -16.71
N ARG A 319 -12.65 -7.14 -16.83
CA ARG A 319 -13.91 -6.54 -16.36
C ARG A 319 -14.34 -7.01 -14.95
N SER A 320 -13.43 -7.67 -14.22
CA SER A 320 -13.62 -8.02 -12.80
C SER A 320 -12.29 -8.12 -12.08
N LEU A 321 -12.28 -7.87 -10.77
CA LEU A 321 -11.05 -7.97 -9.96
C LEU A 321 -10.47 -9.40 -9.94
N PRO A 322 -11.28 -10.48 -9.77
CA PRO A 322 -10.73 -11.84 -9.85
C PRO A 322 -10.08 -12.17 -11.19
N ALA A 323 -10.69 -11.76 -12.33
CA ALA A 323 -10.12 -12.01 -13.65
C ALA A 323 -8.82 -11.20 -13.85
N SER A 324 -8.75 -9.97 -13.33
CA SER A 324 -7.56 -9.13 -13.37
C SER A 324 -6.41 -9.74 -12.55
N ALA A 325 -6.70 -10.22 -11.34
CA ALA A 325 -5.72 -10.88 -10.48
C ALA A 325 -5.19 -12.17 -11.11
N ALA A 326 -6.06 -12.98 -11.75
CA ALA A 326 -5.67 -14.17 -12.50
C ALA A 326 -4.73 -13.82 -13.66
N ALA A 327 -5.05 -12.78 -14.43
CA ALA A 327 -4.17 -12.33 -15.53
C ALA A 327 -2.78 -11.91 -15.03
N MET A 328 -2.69 -11.20 -13.90
CA MET A 328 -1.41 -10.86 -13.28
C MET A 328 -0.68 -12.11 -12.77
N GLN A 329 -1.40 -13.09 -12.20
CA GLN A 329 -0.82 -14.36 -11.75
C GLN A 329 -0.20 -15.13 -12.91
N ASP A 330 -0.92 -15.29 -14.02
CA ASP A 330 -0.45 -16.01 -15.20
C ASP A 330 0.77 -15.31 -15.83
N TRP A 331 0.71 -13.99 -15.97
CA TRP A 331 1.85 -13.19 -16.42
C TRP A 331 3.06 -13.35 -15.48
N ALA A 332 2.86 -13.30 -14.16
CA ALA A 332 3.95 -13.45 -13.20
C ALA A 332 4.59 -14.84 -13.26
N ALA A 333 3.81 -15.88 -13.51
CA ALA A 333 4.32 -17.24 -13.72
C ALA A 333 5.14 -17.34 -15.01
N GLU A 334 4.63 -16.82 -16.12
CA GLU A 334 5.27 -16.88 -17.43
C GLU A 334 6.52 -16.00 -17.52
N VAL A 335 6.43 -14.75 -17.07
CA VAL A 335 7.44 -13.71 -17.30
C VAL A 335 8.48 -13.64 -16.19
N LEU A 336 8.06 -13.85 -14.94
CA LEU A 336 8.92 -13.74 -13.75
C LEU A 336 9.27 -15.09 -13.12
N GLY A 337 8.65 -16.19 -13.56
CA GLY A 337 8.79 -17.50 -12.96
C GLY A 337 8.20 -17.58 -11.54
N LEU A 338 7.23 -16.72 -11.20
CA LEU A 338 6.58 -16.69 -9.90
C LEU A 338 5.35 -17.61 -9.88
N SER A 339 5.50 -18.80 -9.29
CA SER A 339 4.35 -19.62 -8.93
C SER A 339 3.68 -19.06 -7.67
N ALA A 340 2.47 -18.53 -7.82
CA ALA A 340 1.72 -17.86 -6.76
C ALA A 340 0.22 -18.13 -6.90
N THR A 341 -0.54 -17.90 -5.85
CA THR A 341 -2.00 -17.69 -5.90
C THR A 341 -2.27 -16.23 -5.59
N LEU A 342 -2.91 -15.52 -6.51
CA LEU A 342 -3.20 -14.09 -6.36
C LEU A 342 -4.68 -13.85 -6.53
N VAL A 343 -5.30 -13.09 -5.62
CA VAL A 343 -6.74 -12.78 -5.66
C VAL A 343 -7.03 -11.29 -5.82
N ASP A 344 -6.00 -10.46 -5.72
CA ASP A 344 -6.02 -9.02 -5.90
C ASP A 344 -4.61 -8.50 -6.27
N HIS A 345 -4.49 -7.20 -6.48
CA HIS A 345 -3.22 -6.53 -6.79
C HIS A 345 -2.54 -5.89 -5.57
N SER A 346 -3.27 -5.72 -4.48
CA SER A 346 -2.79 -5.02 -3.28
C SER A 346 -2.22 -5.94 -2.21
N GLY A 347 -2.61 -7.22 -2.22
CA GLY A 347 -2.34 -8.21 -1.19
C GLY A 347 -3.23 -8.05 0.04
N LEU A 348 -4.41 -7.47 -0.11
CA LEU A 348 -5.39 -7.33 0.95
C LEU A 348 -6.17 -8.64 1.19
N GLY A 349 -6.43 -9.39 0.13
CA GLY A 349 -7.13 -10.67 0.16
C GLY A 349 -6.34 -11.74 0.91
N ALA A 350 -7.02 -12.41 1.84
CA ALA A 350 -6.39 -13.35 2.77
C ALA A 350 -5.87 -14.64 2.11
N THR A 351 -6.35 -14.98 0.92
CA THR A 351 -6.05 -16.25 0.23
C THR A 351 -4.87 -16.18 -0.74
N SER A 352 -4.33 -14.99 -1.02
CA SER A 352 -3.10 -14.86 -1.80
C SER A 352 -1.93 -15.60 -1.12
N ARG A 353 -1.12 -16.32 -1.92
CA ARG A 353 0.04 -17.09 -1.45
C ARG A 353 1.23 -16.89 -2.37
N VAL A 354 2.39 -16.65 -1.75
CA VAL A 354 3.70 -16.59 -2.42
C VAL A 354 4.72 -17.35 -1.58
N THR A 355 5.85 -17.67 -2.18
CA THR A 355 7.02 -18.23 -1.47
C THR A 355 8.14 -17.19 -1.41
N ALA A 356 9.01 -17.27 -0.41
CA ALA A 356 10.15 -16.36 -0.30
C ALA A 356 11.12 -16.49 -1.47
N GLU A 357 11.44 -17.73 -1.86
CA GLU A 357 12.29 -18.01 -3.03
C GLU A 357 11.65 -17.49 -4.33
N GLY A 358 10.37 -17.78 -4.56
CA GLY A 358 9.65 -17.30 -5.74
C GLY A 358 9.65 -15.78 -5.84
N MET A 359 9.45 -15.09 -4.72
CA MET A 359 9.48 -13.62 -4.68
C MET A 359 10.88 -13.08 -5.00
N VAL A 360 11.96 -13.66 -4.44
CA VAL A 360 13.34 -13.26 -4.75
C VAL A 360 13.62 -13.42 -6.24
N ARG A 361 13.29 -14.57 -6.81
CA ARG A 361 13.48 -14.83 -8.26
C ARG A 361 12.69 -13.84 -9.11
N ALA A 362 11.45 -13.58 -8.74
CA ALA A 362 10.56 -12.67 -9.48
C ALA A 362 11.05 -11.22 -9.49
N ILE A 363 11.46 -10.66 -8.34
CA ILE A 363 11.97 -9.29 -8.30
C ILE A 363 13.30 -9.15 -9.03
N MET A 364 14.17 -10.17 -9.00
CA MET A 364 15.42 -10.20 -9.78
C MET A 364 15.14 -10.26 -11.29
N ALA A 365 14.19 -11.10 -11.72
CA ALA A 365 13.79 -11.20 -13.12
C ALA A 365 13.20 -9.87 -13.62
N GLY A 366 12.31 -9.25 -12.82
CA GLY A 366 11.72 -7.95 -13.13
C GLY A 366 12.74 -6.82 -13.22
N GLU A 367 13.75 -6.79 -12.32
CA GLU A 367 14.82 -5.78 -12.37
C GLU A 367 15.68 -5.92 -13.63
N LYS A 368 15.99 -7.15 -14.06
CA LYS A 368 16.76 -7.42 -15.29
C LYS A 368 16.01 -7.01 -16.57
N ARG A 369 14.70 -7.02 -16.56
CA ARG A 369 13.84 -6.68 -17.72
C ARG A 369 13.61 -5.18 -17.87
N ALA A 370 13.91 -4.38 -16.85
CA ALA A 370 13.64 -2.96 -16.88
C ALA A 370 14.44 -2.26 -17.99
N SER A 371 13.73 -1.60 -18.91
CA SER A 371 14.31 -0.76 -19.97
C SER A 371 14.58 0.69 -19.51
N GLY A 372 14.47 0.95 -18.22
CA GLY A 372 14.64 2.27 -17.58
C GLY A 372 14.85 2.14 -16.09
N ALA A 373 14.26 3.02 -15.29
CA ALA A 373 14.27 2.88 -13.84
C ALA A 373 13.56 1.58 -13.44
N GLY A 374 14.33 0.60 -12.95
CA GLY A 374 13.81 -0.69 -12.52
C GLY A 374 13.00 -0.62 -11.24
N LEU A 375 12.52 -1.78 -10.77
CA LEU A 375 11.75 -1.89 -9.53
C LEU A 375 12.49 -1.27 -8.34
N ARG A 376 13.80 -1.46 -8.24
CA ARG A 376 14.64 -0.94 -7.14
C ARG A 376 14.50 0.57 -6.98
N ALA A 377 14.49 1.32 -8.06
CA ALA A 377 14.38 2.78 -8.03
C ALA A 377 13.00 3.27 -7.54
N LEU A 378 11.97 2.44 -7.65
CA LEU A 378 10.61 2.74 -7.20
C LEU A 378 10.36 2.29 -5.75
N LEU A 379 11.18 1.38 -5.22
CA LEU A 379 11.06 0.91 -3.85
C LEU A 379 11.53 1.97 -2.85
N LYS A 380 10.90 1.97 -1.68
CA LYS A 380 11.29 2.86 -0.59
C LYS A 380 12.65 2.47 -0.01
N GLU A 381 13.54 3.44 0.14
CA GLU A 381 14.75 3.25 0.93
C GLU A 381 14.40 3.09 2.42
N ILE A 382 14.95 2.07 3.06
CA ILE A 382 14.81 1.81 4.49
C ILE A 382 16.18 1.72 5.15
N SER A 383 16.29 2.24 6.37
CA SER A 383 17.53 2.16 7.13
C SER A 383 17.71 0.80 7.80
N LEU A 384 18.91 0.24 7.72
CA LEU A 384 19.30 -0.86 8.59
C LEU A 384 19.19 -0.40 10.04
N LYS A 385 18.74 -1.28 10.95
CA LYS A 385 18.64 -0.96 12.38
C LYS A 385 19.71 -1.68 13.16
N ASP A 386 20.26 -1.02 14.18
CA ASP A 386 21.19 -1.62 15.13
C ASP A 386 20.49 -2.67 16.04
N GLU A 387 21.24 -3.27 16.95
CA GLU A 387 20.70 -4.25 17.88
C GLU A 387 19.65 -3.69 18.86
N LYS A 388 19.71 -2.39 19.11
CA LYS A 388 18.74 -1.67 19.96
C LYS A 388 17.50 -1.23 19.20
N GLY A 389 17.48 -1.45 17.86
CA GLY A 389 16.38 -1.08 16.98
C GLY A 389 16.43 0.35 16.47
N SER A 390 17.53 1.09 16.69
CA SER A 390 17.72 2.44 16.20
C SER A 390 18.15 2.44 14.74
N PRO A 391 17.60 3.31 13.86
CA PRO A 391 17.96 3.35 12.45
C PRO A 391 19.37 3.90 12.25
N GLN A 392 20.17 3.23 11.41
CA GLN A 392 21.49 3.68 10.95
C GLN A 392 21.31 4.55 9.71
N ILE A 393 20.95 5.82 9.93
CA ILE A 393 20.71 6.78 8.83
C ILE A 393 22.05 7.08 8.14
N GLY A 394 22.07 7.02 6.79
CA GLY A 394 23.27 7.28 6.01
C GLY A 394 24.36 6.20 6.12
N GLY A 395 24.04 5.03 6.68
CA GLY A 395 24.95 3.88 6.75
C GLY A 395 25.40 3.41 5.36
N PRO A 396 26.49 2.60 5.31
CA PRO A 396 27.07 2.16 4.04
C PRO A 396 26.21 1.10 3.32
N VAL A 397 25.28 0.43 4.02
CA VAL A 397 24.34 -0.54 3.45
C VAL A 397 23.09 0.20 2.97
N LYS A 398 22.76 0.05 1.70
CA LYS A 398 21.54 0.63 1.10
C LYS A 398 20.49 -0.44 0.91
N ILE A 399 19.27 -0.20 1.40
CA ILE A 399 18.17 -1.16 1.31
C ILE A 399 16.97 -0.49 0.68
N HIS A 400 16.48 -1.06 -0.43
CA HIS A 400 15.26 -0.63 -1.11
C HIS A 400 14.26 -1.76 -1.03
N ALA A 401 13.14 -1.57 -0.33
CA ALA A 401 12.22 -2.67 -0.07
C ALA A 401 10.76 -2.24 0.04
N LYS A 402 9.85 -3.19 -0.28
CA LYS A 402 8.43 -3.11 0.00
C LYS A 402 8.10 -3.92 1.24
N SER A 403 7.46 -3.28 2.20
CA SER A 403 6.90 -3.95 3.38
C SER A 403 5.43 -4.30 3.17
N GLY A 404 4.99 -5.38 3.82
CA GLY A 404 3.59 -5.78 3.91
C GLY A 404 3.22 -6.08 5.36
N THR A 405 2.02 -5.70 5.77
CA THR A 405 1.51 -6.01 7.10
C THR A 405 -0.01 -6.18 7.04
N LEU A 406 -0.48 -7.32 7.53
CA LEU A 406 -1.87 -7.57 7.89
C LEU A 406 -1.90 -8.11 9.33
N ASN A 407 -3.09 -8.45 9.83
CA ASN A 407 -3.19 -9.10 11.14
C ASN A 407 -2.42 -10.43 11.12
N PHE A 408 -1.41 -10.56 11.98
CA PHE A 408 -0.55 -11.75 12.07
C PHE A 408 0.13 -12.13 10.75
N VAL A 409 0.39 -11.13 9.90
CA VAL A 409 1.17 -11.26 8.67
C VAL A 409 2.17 -10.12 8.60
N SER A 410 3.44 -10.43 8.31
CA SER A 410 4.50 -9.45 8.11
C SER A 410 5.42 -9.91 6.99
N GLY A 411 5.58 -9.07 5.96
CA GLY A 411 6.45 -9.33 4.82
C GLY A 411 7.39 -8.16 4.55
N LEU A 412 8.55 -8.47 4.00
CA LEU A 412 9.53 -7.51 3.51
C LEU A 412 10.31 -8.15 2.35
N ALA A 413 10.33 -7.50 1.18
CA ALA A 413 11.13 -7.98 0.05
C ALA A 413 11.72 -6.79 -0.72
N GLY A 414 12.89 -7.00 -1.31
CA GLY A 414 13.60 -5.97 -2.03
C GLY A 414 15.08 -6.28 -2.27
N PHE A 415 15.88 -5.23 -2.33
CA PHE A 415 17.30 -5.28 -2.65
C PHE A 415 18.14 -4.64 -1.55
N MET A 416 19.33 -5.17 -1.35
CA MET A 416 20.34 -4.66 -0.43
C MET A 416 21.68 -4.53 -1.16
N THR A 417 22.25 -3.34 -1.18
CA THR A 417 23.61 -3.10 -1.69
C THR A 417 24.58 -3.01 -0.52
N LEU A 418 25.57 -3.88 -0.51
CA LEU A 418 26.61 -3.94 0.50
C LEU A 418 27.71 -2.90 0.24
N PRO A 419 28.55 -2.55 1.23
CA PRO A 419 29.66 -1.61 1.05
C PRO A 419 30.67 -2.04 -0.01
N SER A 420 30.81 -3.36 -0.24
CA SER A 420 31.64 -3.94 -1.31
C SER A 420 31.09 -3.68 -2.73
N GLY A 421 29.88 -3.13 -2.86
CA GLY A 421 29.17 -3.00 -4.12
C GLY A 421 28.38 -4.26 -4.50
N ARG A 422 28.43 -5.31 -3.70
CA ARG A 422 27.66 -6.53 -3.93
C ARG A 422 26.17 -6.27 -3.69
N ASP A 423 25.34 -6.72 -4.62
CA ASP A 423 23.89 -6.59 -4.59
C ASP A 423 23.21 -7.91 -4.19
N LEU A 424 22.36 -7.85 -3.22
CA LEU A 424 21.52 -8.95 -2.77
C LEU A 424 20.06 -8.66 -3.03
N ALA A 425 19.29 -9.69 -3.42
CA ALA A 425 17.82 -9.66 -3.44
C ALA A 425 17.30 -10.54 -2.31
N PHE A 426 16.28 -10.08 -1.60
CA PHE A 426 15.77 -10.81 -0.44
C PHE A 426 14.25 -10.76 -0.33
N ALA A 427 13.68 -11.78 0.33
CA ALA A 427 12.29 -11.80 0.79
C ALA A 427 12.20 -12.48 2.15
N ILE A 428 11.45 -11.89 3.07
CA ILE A 428 11.21 -12.38 4.43
C ILE A 428 9.72 -12.30 4.70
N PHE A 429 9.10 -13.43 4.97
CA PHE A 429 7.68 -13.52 5.31
C PHE A 429 7.47 -14.22 6.63
N SER A 430 6.52 -13.76 7.43
CA SER A 430 6.01 -14.45 8.59
C SER A 430 4.49 -14.30 8.62
N ALA A 431 3.77 -15.39 8.86
CA ALA A 431 2.33 -15.40 8.90
C ALA A 431 1.78 -16.44 9.88
N ASP A 432 0.69 -16.10 10.56
CA ASP A 432 -0.11 -17.01 11.38
C ASP A 432 -1.58 -16.92 10.92
N PRO A 433 -1.93 -17.59 9.79
CA PRO A 433 -3.27 -17.53 9.23
C PRO A 433 -4.32 -18.06 10.21
N ALA A 434 -4.05 -19.14 10.93
CA ALA A 434 -5.00 -19.72 11.89
C ALA A 434 -5.37 -18.71 12.98
N ARG A 435 -4.39 -17.97 13.50
CA ARG A 435 -4.64 -16.92 14.48
C ARG A 435 -5.41 -15.74 13.89
N ARG A 436 -5.16 -15.36 12.62
CA ARG A 436 -5.93 -14.35 11.91
C ARG A 436 -7.38 -14.76 11.73
N GLU A 437 -7.62 -15.99 11.30
CA GLU A 437 -8.97 -16.54 11.04
C GLU A 437 -9.80 -16.64 12.32
N ALA A 438 -9.16 -16.92 13.46
CA ALA A 438 -9.81 -16.95 14.77
C ALA A 438 -10.31 -15.59 15.26
N VAL A 439 -9.87 -14.47 14.64
CA VAL A 439 -10.34 -13.13 14.99
C VAL A 439 -11.60 -12.80 14.19
N PRO A 440 -12.72 -12.45 14.84
CA PRO A 440 -13.92 -11.95 14.15
C PRO A 440 -13.59 -10.75 13.25
N ILE A 441 -14.22 -10.66 12.08
CA ILE A 441 -13.92 -9.64 11.07
C ILE A 441 -14.00 -8.23 11.67
N GLU A 442 -15.01 -7.94 12.47
CA GLU A 442 -15.25 -6.64 13.11
C GLU A 442 -14.13 -6.23 14.08
N GLN A 443 -13.35 -7.20 14.56
CA GLN A 443 -12.22 -6.96 15.46
C GLN A 443 -10.88 -6.92 14.73
N ARG A 444 -10.85 -7.17 13.42
CA ARG A 444 -9.60 -7.26 12.62
C ARG A 444 -8.90 -5.93 12.40
N GLU A 445 -9.50 -4.81 12.73
CA GLU A 445 -8.78 -3.52 12.62
C GLU A 445 -7.61 -3.43 13.63
N ARG A 446 -7.84 -3.90 14.87
CA ARG A 446 -6.82 -3.88 15.96
C ARG A 446 -6.95 -5.10 16.86
N PRO A 447 -6.73 -6.31 16.38
CA PRO A 447 -6.95 -7.51 17.19
C PRO A 447 -5.95 -7.62 18.33
N PRO A 448 -6.36 -8.23 19.46
CA PRO A 448 -5.48 -8.44 20.61
C PRO A 448 -4.21 -9.21 20.23
N GLY A 449 -3.07 -8.75 20.72
CA GLY A 449 -1.77 -9.39 20.50
C GLY A 449 -1.13 -9.19 19.13
N GLN A 450 -1.82 -8.60 18.14
CA GLN A 450 -1.28 -8.32 16.80
C GLN A 450 -0.04 -7.43 16.86
N LYS A 451 -0.11 -6.32 17.60
CA LYS A 451 1.00 -5.36 17.71
C LYS A 451 2.28 -6.03 18.21
N ALA A 452 2.16 -6.88 19.24
CA ALA A 452 3.29 -7.60 19.81
C ALA A 452 3.84 -8.67 18.84
N TRP A 453 2.95 -9.38 18.11
CA TRP A 453 3.36 -10.37 17.12
C TRP A 453 4.10 -9.70 15.95
N VAL A 454 3.58 -8.63 15.38
CA VAL A 454 4.22 -7.86 14.28
C VAL A 454 5.56 -7.27 14.75
N ALA A 455 5.66 -6.79 16.00
CA ALA A 455 6.93 -6.30 16.53
C ALA A 455 8.00 -7.40 16.53
N ARG A 456 7.67 -8.64 16.94
CA ARG A 456 8.60 -9.79 16.90
C ARG A 456 8.99 -10.14 15.45
N ALA A 457 8.04 -10.13 14.52
CA ALA A 457 8.35 -10.36 13.10
C ALA A 457 9.33 -9.32 12.54
N ARG A 458 9.18 -8.04 12.92
CA ARG A 458 10.12 -6.98 12.55
C ARG A 458 11.49 -7.14 13.19
N VAL A 459 11.57 -7.68 14.42
CA VAL A 459 12.86 -8.03 15.05
C VAL A 459 13.57 -9.11 14.25
N LEU A 460 12.86 -10.15 13.79
CA LEU A 460 13.41 -11.17 12.90
C LEU A 460 13.91 -10.55 11.59
N GLN A 461 13.09 -9.73 10.91
CA GLN A 461 13.47 -9.04 9.68
C GLN A 461 14.77 -8.23 9.85
N ASN A 462 14.85 -7.41 10.90
CA ASN A 462 16.04 -6.61 11.18
C ASN A 462 17.27 -7.47 11.54
N GLY A 463 17.07 -8.59 12.24
CA GLY A 463 18.14 -9.55 12.55
C GLY A 463 18.73 -10.15 11.28
N LEU A 464 17.86 -10.62 10.36
CA LEU A 464 18.26 -11.19 9.08
C LEU A 464 18.99 -10.17 8.20
N LEU A 465 18.46 -8.94 8.08
CA LEU A 465 19.12 -7.88 7.32
C LEU A 465 20.53 -7.56 7.86
N ARG A 466 20.71 -7.53 9.19
CA ARG A 466 22.07 -7.35 9.78
C ARG A 466 22.98 -8.53 9.47
N HIS A 467 22.46 -9.74 9.59
CA HIS A 467 23.23 -10.95 9.30
C HIS A 467 23.68 -10.94 7.83
N TRP A 468 22.81 -10.65 6.89
CA TRP A 468 23.15 -10.58 5.48
C TRP A 468 24.05 -9.39 5.13
N ALA A 469 23.94 -8.28 5.84
CA ALA A 469 24.88 -7.16 5.70
C ALA A 469 26.33 -7.53 6.07
N SER A 470 26.54 -8.62 6.80
CA SER A 470 27.87 -9.16 7.14
C SER A 470 28.38 -10.25 6.18
N LEU A 471 27.61 -10.62 5.15
CA LEU A 471 28.00 -11.59 4.12
C LEU A 471 28.93 -10.97 3.04
N ALA A 472 29.80 -10.05 3.41
CA ALA A 472 30.67 -9.31 2.52
C ALA A 472 31.73 -10.18 1.82
#